data_56a5a00676ef40989a55f59d3e3346a7
#
_entry.id   56a5a00676ef40989a55f59d3e3346a7
#
_cell.length_a   1.000
_cell.length_b   1.000
_cell.length_c   1.000
_cell.angle_alpha   90.00
_cell.angle_beta   90.00
_cell.angle_gamma   90.00
#
_symmetry.space_group_name_H-M   'P 1'
#
loop_
_entity.id
_entity.type
_entity.pdbx_description
1 polymer ?
#
loop_
_entity_poly.entity_id
_entity_poly.type
_entity_poly.pdbx_seq_one_letter_code
_entity_poly.pdbx_strand_id
1 'polypeptide(L)'
;GGSDTSGGAGAAGGVPGTGGAGAVGGASAAGGSTPTGGSDGAGGGGEPIIKPSLVTSGAGAFWTIGEVTPSTGTPTVTVNVDQVQQKWHGFGGTFNERGWDALLVLSEADRQEAIKLLFSKADGAAFTWGRIPIGSSDYGIDRYTLCDTMSLDMSAFSIARDEQMLIPYIKAAQAVASDIKFWGSPWTPPPWMKEGMTKENGFDGGRMKNQENILAAYALYFVKWVQAYEAHGIPIDHVHPQNEPGFSQDYPSCAWGPSSVEKNLQPFMGPFTERLAKALSDAGLSTKAWYGTLSNNDTFDSYWGNLSPAGRALIGGVGLQWGTMGRVGKIKQDAPNALVMQSEHKCGNYPWLDQQAASKEAADYDTFWPTEAPNNYNYGVESWGLIRDWIKAGVNIYSAWNMVLDTGGFSMDKVRPWPQNALLAVDRNAKALIKTPTYWVFRHVSQYVSPGADRVNVTGGDALAFKNPDGSITTILHNSQQAPAPTVLSVGGTTVEFTIPARGWATVNTGP
;
A
#
# COMPACT_ATOMS: atom_id res chain seq x y z
N GLY A 1 -4.21 -50.21 -30.38
CA GLY A 1 -4.27 -50.05 -31.80
C GLY A 1 -4.25 -48.57 -32.10
N GLY A 2 -3.32 -48.04 -32.69
CA GLY A 2 -2.77 -48.11 -34.03
C GLY A 2 -3.41 -47.02 -34.82
N SER A 3 -2.77 -46.20 -35.32
CA SER A 3 -1.76 -45.80 -36.26
C SER A 3 -2.18 -44.59 -37.08
N ASP A 4 -1.33 -43.59 -37.18
CA ASP A 4 -0.68 -43.05 -38.40
C ASP A 4 -1.61 -42.47 -39.48
N THR A 5 -1.31 -41.38 -40.17
CA THR A 5 -0.13 -40.86 -40.82
C THR A 5 -0.42 -39.48 -41.44
N SER A 6 0.62 -38.64 -41.45
CA SER A 6 1.22 -37.82 -42.55
C SER A 6 0.32 -36.85 -43.33
N GLY A 7 0.74 -35.68 -43.59
CA GLY A 7 1.84 -35.03 -44.26
C GLY A 7 1.31 -33.89 -45.08
N GLY A 8 1.94 -32.87 -45.32
CA GLY A 8 2.93 -32.32 -46.17
C GLY A 8 2.63 -30.87 -46.47
N ALA A 9 3.51 -29.97 -46.22
CA ALA A 9 4.48 -29.32 -47.10
C ALA A 9 3.98 -28.38 -48.21
N GLY A 10 4.59 -27.20 -48.25
CA GLY A 10 4.84 -26.38 -49.45
C GLY A 10 4.44 -24.93 -49.27
N ALA A 11 5.32 -24.04 -49.02
CA ALA A 11 6.35 -23.35 -49.79
C ALA A 11 5.88 -22.04 -50.42
N ALA A 12 6.42 -20.94 -49.93
CA ALA A 12 7.37 -20.01 -50.53
C ALA A 12 6.86 -18.96 -51.54
N GLY A 13 7.39 -17.78 -51.42
CA GLY A 13 7.55 -16.74 -52.45
C GLY A 13 6.82 -15.45 -52.07
N GLY A 14 7.41 -14.29 -52.06
CA GLY A 14 8.64 -13.71 -52.49
C GLY A 14 8.54 -12.21 -52.39
N VAL A 15 9.59 -11.53 -52.00
CA VAL A 15 9.85 -10.08 -52.08
C VAL A 15 10.20 -9.73 -53.52
N PRO A 16 10.15 -8.53 -54.08
CA PRO A 16 10.77 -7.29 -53.68
C PRO A 16 9.92 -6.03 -53.99
N GLY A 17 10.22 -4.80 -53.64
CA GLY A 17 11.40 -4.01 -53.55
C GLY A 17 11.15 -2.57 -53.97
N THR A 18 12.02 -1.69 -53.52
CA THR A 18 12.41 -0.36 -54.06
C THR A 18 11.37 0.76 -54.01
N GLY A 19 11.62 1.96 -53.62
CA GLY A 19 12.77 2.80 -53.49
C GLY A 19 12.32 4.24 -53.54
N GLY A 20 13.09 5.19 -53.08
CA GLY A 20 12.95 6.59 -53.49
C GLY A 20 13.24 7.61 -52.42
N ALA A 21 14.51 8.05 -52.46
CA ALA A 21 15.08 9.14 -51.71
C ALA A 21 14.57 10.54 -52.13
N GLY A 22 14.69 11.49 -51.22
CA GLY A 22 14.58 12.90 -51.57
C GLY A 22 15.02 13.78 -50.39
N ALA A 23 16.31 14.14 -50.41
CA ALA A 23 16.94 15.09 -49.51
C ALA A 23 16.77 16.54 -50.03
N VAL A 24 17.15 17.49 -49.23
CA VAL A 24 17.73 18.82 -49.38
C VAL A 24 16.93 19.77 -48.46
N GLY A 25 17.47 20.49 -47.46
CA GLY A 25 18.72 21.12 -47.28
C GLY A 25 18.52 22.49 -46.71
N GLY A 26 19.36 22.89 -45.82
CA GLY A 26 19.95 24.19 -45.70
C GLY A 26 19.61 25.01 -44.45
N ALA A 27 20.53 25.01 -43.52
CA ALA A 27 21.57 25.96 -43.16
C ALA A 27 21.17 27.21 -42.36
N SER A 28 21.75 27.27 -41.16
CA SER A 28 22.64 28.27 -40.51
C SER A 28 22.00 29.54 -39.94
N ALA A 29 22.21 29.88 -38.68
CA ALA A 29 23.37 30.60 -38.19
C ALA A 29 23.29 30.88 -36.67
N ALA A 30 24.36 30.64 -36.02
CA ALA A 30 25.06 31.14 -34.88
C ALA A 30 24.51 32.34 -34.09
N GLY A 31 24.64 32.24 -32.76
CA GLY A 31 24.62 33.38 -31.85
C GLY A 31 24.75 32.90 -30.42
N GLY A 32 26.02 32.81 -29.92
CA GLY A 32 26.29 32.45 -28.53
C GLY A 32 26.01 33.57 -27.56
N SER A 33 25.64 33.21 -26.37
CA SER A 33 26.00 33.90 -25.12
C SER A 33 25.66 32.98 -23.94
N THR A 34 26.66 32.63 -23.18
CA THR A 34 26.56 32.10 -21.85
C THR A 34 25.99 33.14 -20.90
N PRO A 35 25.15 32.75 -19.95
CA PRO A 35 25.12 33.35 -18.64
C PRO A 35 25.32 32.35 -17.51
N THR A 36 26.02 32.85 -16.57
CA THR A 36 26.26 32.42 -15.22
C THR A 36 25.01 32.18 -14.37
N GLY A 37 25.07 31.16 -13.51
CA GLY A 37 24.58 31.21 -12.13
C GLY A 37 23.17 30.86 -11.84
N GLY A 38 23.04 29.72 -11.19
CA GLY A 38 22.22 29.29 -10.07
C GLY A 38 20.80 29.80 -9.92
N SER A 39 19.91 28.83 -9.80
CA SER A 39 18.94 28.74 -8.70
C SER A 39 17.93 27.61 -8.97
N ASP A 40 17.82 26.75 -7.99
CA ASP A 40 16.64 26.09 -7.45
C ASP A 40 15.51 25.63 -8.39
N GLY A 41 15.30 24.30 -8.32
CA GLY A 41 14.23 23.57 -8.97
C GLY A 41 12.84 24.12 -8.67
N ALA A 42 12.23 24.66 -9.69
CA ALA A 42 10.80 24.90 -9.74
C ALA A 42 10.08 23.56 -10.05
N GLY A 43 9.40 23.03 -9.06
CA GLY A 43 8.43 21.96 -9.24
C GLY A 43 7.37 22.36 -10.28
N GLY A 44 6.97 21.40 -11.12
CA GLY A 44 5.94 21.56 -12.12
C GLY A 44 4.69 22.20 -11.53
N GLY A 45 4.38 23.40 -11.97
CA GLY A 45 3.17 24.13 -11.61
C GLY A 45 1.94 23.51 -12.29
N GLY A 46 1.33 22.51 -11.66
CA GLY A 46 -0.04 22.14 -11.94
C GLY A 46 -0.96 23.27 -11.43
N GLU A 47 -2.06 23.53 -12.12
CA GLU A 47 -3.07 24.46 -11.63
C GLU A 47 -3.49 24.09 -10.20
N PRO A 48 -3.76 25.08 -9.32
CA PRO A 48 -4.17 24.82 -7.95
C PRO A 48 -5.46 23.99 -7.94
N ILE A 49 -5.43 22.84 -7.28
CA ILE A 49 -6.62 21.99 -7.13
C ILE A 49 -7.60 22.73 -6.23
N ILE A 50 -8.72 23.16 -6.81
CA ILE A 50 -9.79 23.79 -6.05
C ILE A 50 -10.45 22.70 -5.18
N LYS A 51 -10.25 22.78 -3.86
CA LYS A 51 -10.86 21.87 -2.91
C LYS A 51 -12.33 22.29 -2.69
N PRO A 52 -13.33 21.42 -2.89
CA PRO A 52 -14.70 21.72 -2.49
C PRO A 52 -14.77 21.94 -0.99
N SER A 53 -15.59 22.88 -0.54
CA SER A 53 -15.73 23.16 0.90
C SER A 53 -16.36 21.98 1.65
N LEU A 54 -17.20 21.18 0.98
CA LEU A 54 -17.85 20.00 1.54
C LEU A 54 -17.90 18.87 0.50
N VAL A 55 -17.56 17.66 0.92
CA VAL A 55 -17.86 16.42 0.22
C VAL A 55 -18.55 15.48 1.19
N THR A 56 -19.65 14.85 0.79
CA THR A 56 -20.35 13.86 1.62
C THR A 56 -20.48 12.52 0.89
N SER A 57 -20.54 11.44 1.69
CA SER A 57 -20.90 10.10 1.22
C SER A 57 -21.85 9.43 2.19
N GLY A 58 -22.85 8.74 1.65
CA GLY A 58 -23.79 7.91 2.39
C GLY A 58 -24.20 6.71 1.56
N ALA A 59 -25.03 5.83 2.11
CA ALA A 59 -25.49 4.65 1.40
C ALA A 59 -26.24 5.07 0.12
N GLY A 60 -25.79 4.55 -1.03
CA GLY A 60 -26.38 4.85 -2.34
C GLY A 60 -25.97 6.18 -2.98
N ALA A 61 -25.22 7.04 -2.28
CA ALA A 61 -24.77 8.33 -2.79
C ALA A 61 -23.35 8.63 -2.27
N PHE A 62 -22.36 8.28 -3.05
CA PHE A 62 -20.96 8.55 -2.71
C PHE A 62 -20.43 9.78 -3.43
N TRP A 63 -19.52 10.50 -2.74
CA TRP A 63 -18.77 11.62 -3.26
C TRP A 63 -19.64 12.77 -3.79
N THR A 64 -20.65 13.15 -3.01
CA THR A 64 -21.51 14.29 -3.32
C THR A 64 -20.82 15.58 -2.93
N ILE A 65 -20.54 16.45 -3.91
CA ILE A 65 -19.96 17.77 -3.69
C ILE A 65 -21.07 18.71 -3.20
N GLY A 66 -20.76 19.48 -2.16
CA GLY A 66 -21.64 20.46 -1.57
C GLY A 66 -20.87 21.67 -1.02
N GLU A 67 -21.56 22.51 -0.31
CA GLU A 67 -21.00 23.68 0.35
C GLU A 67 -21.36 23.70 1.85
N VAL A 68 -20.47 24.25 2.66
CA VAL A 68 -20.77 24.55 4.06
C VAL A 68 -21.43 25.93 4.16
N THR A 69 -22.30 26.11 5.13
CA THR A 69 -22.94 27.40 5.44
C THR A 69 -22.28 28.03 6.66
N PRO A 70 -21.95 29.34 6.65
CA PRO A 70 -21.52 30.05 7.85
C PRO A 70 -22.54 29.90 8.96
N SER A 71 -22.09 29.66 10.21
CA SER A 71 -22.97 29.46 11.35
C SER A 71 -22.54 30.27 12.57
N THR A 72 -23.53 30.70 13.35
CA THR A 72 -23.35 31.27 14.70
C THR A 72 -23.78 30.29 15.77
N GLY A 73 -24.13 29.06 15.41
CA GLY A 73 -24.53 27.99 16.31
C GLY A 73 -23.39 27.54 17.25
N THR A 74 -23.76 26.88 18.33
CA THR A 74 -22.78 26.26 19.24
C THR A 74 -22.09 25.09 18.53
N PRO A 75 -20.74 25.06 18.43
CA PRO A 75 -20.04 24.01 17.81
C PRO A 75 -20.30 22.64 18.46
N THR A 76 -20.63 21.64 17.65
CA THR A 76 -20.70 20.22 18.06
C THR A 76 -19.35 19.52 17.87
N VAL A 77 -18.52 20.05 16.96
CA VAL A 77 -17.15 19.60 16.70
C VAL A 77 -16.22 20.81 16.64
N THR A 78 -15.07 20.73 17.30
CA THR A 78 -14.05 21.80 17.28
C THR A 78 -12.69 21.24 16.91
N VAL A 79 -12.07 21.84 15.90
CA VAL A 79 -10.69 21.55 15.48
C VAL A 79 -9.74 22.51 16.19
N ASN A 80 -8.84 21.96 17.00
CA ASN A 80 -7.84 22.70 17.76
C ASN A 80 -6.55 22.81 16.92
N VAL A 81 -6.50 23.75 16.00
CA VAL A 81 -5.46 23.87 14.95
C VAL A 81 -4.03 24.02 15.47
N ASP A 82 -3.87 24.49 16.70
CA ASP A 82 -2.57 24.69 17.37
C ASP A 82 -2.13 23.47 18.21
N GLN A 83 -2.99 22.47 18.36
CA GLN A 83 -2.70 21.24 19.10
C GLN A 83 -2.23 20.13 18.17
N VAL A 84 -1.00 20.27 17.66
CA VAL A 84 -0.37 19.29 16.77
C VAL A 84 -0.10 17.97 17.51
N GLN A 85 -0.47 16.85 16.88
CA GLN A 85 -0.30 15.49 17.40
C GLN A 85 0.87 14.76 16.73
N GLN A 86 0.86 14.63 15.41
CA GLN A 86 1.95 14.04 14.64
C GLN A 86 2.02 14.62 13.22
N LYS A 87 3.20 14.53 12.64
CA LYS A 87 3.42 14.81 11.21
C LYS A 87 2.86 13.65 10.39
N TRP A 88 2.10 13.97 9.34
CA TRP A 88 1.51 13.03 8.41
C TRP A 88 2.35 12.91 7.13
N HIS A 89 2.59 11.68 6.66
CA HIS A 89 3.44 11.42 5.50
C HIS A 89 2.69 10.83 4.30
N GLY A 90 1.42 10.45 4.45
CA GLY A 90 0.57 10.07 3.33
C GLY A 90 -0.11 8.71 3.46
N PHE A 91 -0.94 8.42 2.47
CA PHE A 91 -1.67 7.17 2.31
C PHE A 91 -1.14 6.40 1.10
N GLY A 92 -1.36 5.09 1.10
CA GLY A 92 -1.01 4.25 -0.02
C GLY A 92 -1.69 2.89 -0.01
N GLY A 93 -1.18 1.99 -0.86
CA GLY A 93 -1.66 0.63 -0.95
C GLY A 93 -0.65 -0.29 -1.61
N THR A 94 -0.99 -1.58 -1.74
CA THR A 94 -0.07 -2.61 -2.22
C THR A 94 -0.33 -2.97 -3.67
N PHE A 95 0.74 -3.04 -4.45
CA PHE A 95 0.78 -3.54 -5.82
C PHE A 95 0.87 -5.08 -5.79
N ASN A 96 -0.26 -5.76 -5.91
CA ASN A 96 -0.31 -7.22 -5.97
C ASN A 96 -0.45 -7.73 -7.40
N GLU A 97 0.15 -8.89 -7.75
CA GLU A 97 0.00 -9.50 -9.08
C GLU A 97 -1.47 -9.78 -9.43
N ARG A 98 -2.26 -10.29 -8.47
CA ARG A 98 -3.70 -10.53 -8.67
C ARG A 98 -4.48 -9.26 -8.97
N GLY A 99 -4.05 -8.11 -8.44
CA GLY A 99 -4.64 -6.82 -8.77
C GLY A 99 -4.37 -6.42 -10.21
N TRP A 100 -3.15 -6.57 -10.68
CA TRP A 100 -2.81 -6.29 -12.09
C TRP A 100 -3.52 -7.25 -13.04
N ASP A 101 -3.51 -8.54 -12.75
CA ASP A 101 -4.23 -9.56 -13.53
C ASP A 101 -5.75 -9.25 -13.62
N ALA A 102 -6.36 -8.80 -12.53
CA ALA A 102 -7.75 -8.35 -12.56
C ALA A 102 -7.94 -7.12 -13.46
N LEU A 103 -7.06 -6.13 -13.36
CA LEU A 103 -7.10 -4.93 -14.20
C LEU A 103 -6.94 -5.22 -15.70
N LEU A 104 -6.16 -6.24 -16.06
CA LEU A 104 -5.97 -6.65 -17.47
C LEU A 104 -7.25 -7.21 -18.13
N VAL A 105 -8.26 -7.59 -17.36
CA VAL A 105 -9.57 -8.02 -17.88
C VAL A 105 -10.41 -6.84 -18.38
N LEU A 106 -10.17 -5.65 -17.83
CA LEU A 106 -10.89 -4.43 -18.17
C LEU A 106 -10.47 -3.85 -19.53
N SER A 107 -11.31 -2.99 -20.10
CA SER A 107 -10.91 -2.14 -21.21
C SER A 107 -9.71 -1.25 -20.79
N GLU A 108 -8.94 -0.76 -21.77
CA GLU A 108 -7.85 0.19 -21.50
C GLU A 108 -8.36 1.44 -20.76
N ALA A 109 -9.50 1.95 -21.14
CA ALA A 109 -10.11 3.14 -20.52
C ALA A 109 -10.49 2.88 -19.05
N ASP A 110 -11.13 1.75 -18.74
CA ASP A 110 -11.51 1.39 -17.38
C ASP A 110 -10.28 1.05 -16.51
N ARG A 111 -9.24 0.46 -17.11
CA ARG A 111 -7.98 0.23 -16.42
C ARG A 111 -7.30 1.55 -16.05
N GLN A 112 -7.24 2.50 -16.96
CA GLN A 112 -6.71 3.84 -16.71
C GLN A 112 -7.55 4.58 -15.68
N GLU A 113 -8.87 4.46 -15.72
CA GLU A 113 -9.75 5.02 -14.70
C GLU A 113 -9.47 4.44 -13.32
N ALA A 114 -9.27 3.11 -13.19
CA ALA A 114 -8.89 2.48 -11.92
C ALA A 114 -7.59 3.05 -11.34
N ILE A 115 -6.59 3.27 -12.19
CA ILE A 115 -5.31 3.87 -11.77
C ILE A 115 -5.50 5.33 -11.33
N LYS A 116 -6.28 6.12 -12.06
CA LYS A 116 -6.61 7.50 -11.67
C LYS A 116 -7.35 7.55 -10.34
N LEU A 117 -8.33 6.69 -10.13
CA LEU A 117 -9.08 6.62 -8.88
C LEU A 117 -8.17 6.41 -7.66
N LEU A 118 -7.06 5.68 -7.80
CA LEU A 118 -6.12 5.45 -6.71
C LEU A 118 -5.12 6.62 -6.54
N PHE A 119 -4.57 7.14 -7.62
CA PHE A 119 -3.38 7.98 -7.57
C PHE A 119 -3.59 9.45 -7.99
N SER A 120 -4.67 9.79 -8.71
CA SER A 120 -4.91 11.16 -9.12
C SER A 120 -5.18 12.07 -7.91
N LYS A 121 -4.49 13.22 -7.87
CA LYS A 121 -4.70 14.26 -6.85
C LYS A 121 -5.98 15.06 -7.11
N ALA A 122 -6.39 15.16 -8.36
CA ALA A 122 -7.56 15.95 -8.74
C ALA A 122 -8.87 15.22 -8.46
N ASP A 123 -8.96 13.95 -8.83
CA ASP A 123 -10.22 13.20 -8.89
C ASP A 123 -10.13 11.75 -8.36
N GLY A 124 -9.07 11.43 -7.63
CA GLY A 124 -8.83 10.14 -7.01
C GLY A 124 -8.52 10.20 -5.51
N ALA A 125 -8.05 9.09 -4.96
CA ALA A 125 -7.64 8.98 -3.55
C ALA A 125 -6.27 9.63 -3.27
N ALA A 126 -5.56 10.14 -4.28
CA ALA A 126 -4.28 10.83 -4.17
C ALA A 126 -3.22 10.03 -3.37
N PHE A 127 -3.12 8.73 -3.58
CA PHE A 127 -2.13 7.90 -2.89
C PHE A 127 -0.71 8.32 -3.26
N THR A 128 0.13 8.43 -2.23
CA THR A 128 1.53 8.88 -2.35
C THR A 128 2.53 7.80 -1.92
N TRP A 129 2.04 6.63 -1.49
CA TRP A 129 2.85 5.47 -1.11
C TRP A 129 2.40 4.21 -1.84
N GLY A 130 3.37 3.40 -2.25
CA GLY A 130 3.14 2.10 -2.88
C GLY A 130 3.99 1.00 -2.26
N ARG A 131 3.34 -0.07 -1.75
CA ARG A 131 4.02 -1.28 -1.28
C ARG A 131 4.24 -2.23 -2.43
N ILE A 132 5.43 -2.80 -2.51
CA ILE A 132 5.82 -3.79 -3.53
C ILE A 132 6.24 -5.08 -2.82
N PRO A 133 5.57 -6.22 -3.05
CA PRO A 133 6.06 -7.51 -2.61
C PRO A 133 7.41 -7.83 -3.26
N ILE A 134 8.39 -8.28 -2.49
CA ILE A 134 9.68 -8.76 -3.00
C ILE A 134 9.57 -10.27 -3.21
N GLY A 135 9.29 -10.69 -4.43
CA GLY A 135 8.82 -12.04 -4.75
C GLY A 135 7.31 -12.19 -4.49
N SER A 136 6.81 -13.42 -4.46
CA SER A 136 5.38 -13.68 -4.28
C SER A 136 4.88 -13.33 -2.88
N SER A 137 3.70 -12.71 -2.83
CA SER A 137 2.87 -12.59 -1.64
C SER A 137 1.77 -13.66 -1.64
N ASP A 138 0.90 -13.69 -0.61
CA ASP A 138 -0.34 -14.48 -0.60
C ASP A 138 -1.35 -14.06 -1.69
N TYR A 139 -1.21 -12.85 -2.25
CA TYR A 139 -1.94 -12.36 -3.43
C TYR A 139 -1.08 -12.32 -4.70
N GLY A 140 -0.01 -13.12 -4.75
CA GLY A 140 0.67 -13.49 -5.99
C GLY A 140 -0.17 -14.47 -6.83
N ILE A 141 0.12 -14.60 -8.12
CA ILE A 141 -0.51 -15.60 -8.99
C ILE A 141 0.13 -16.97 -8.75
N ASP A 142 1.46 -17.00 -8.68
CA ASP A 142 2.24 -18.19 -8.40
C ASP A 142 3.24 -17.94 -7.27
N ARG A 143 3.80 -19.04 -6.76
CA ARG A 143 4.90 -19.01 -5.79
C ARG A 143 6.22 -18.84 -6.51
N TYR A 144 6.96 -17.79 -6.17
CA TYR A 144 8.30 -17.53 -6.70
C TYR A 144 9.07 -16.62 -5.75
N THR A 145 10.40 -16.65 -5.88
CA THR A 145 11.27 -15.57 -5.42
C THR A 145 12.17 -15.11 -6.55
N LEU A 146 12.98 -14.12 -6.33
CA LEU A 146 13.84 -13.57 -7.37
C LEU A 146 15.18 -14.31 -7.51
N CYS A 147 15.39 -15.40 -6.73
CA CYS A 147 16.58 -16.23 -6.76
C CYS A 147 16.27 -17.65 -6.26
N ASP A 148 15.44 -18.40 -6.98
CA ASP A 148 14.99 -19.74 -6.56
C ASP A 148 16.10 -20.79 -6.65
N THR A 149 17.07 -20.62 -7.53
CA THR A 149 18.28 -21.43 -7.59
C THR A 149 19.31 -20.94 -6.57
N MET A 150 19.92 -21.85 -5.84
CA MET A 150 20.95 -21.53 -4.84
C MET A 150 22.11 -20.76 -5.46
N SER A 151 22.35 -19.54 -4.99
CA SER A 151 23.36 -18.63 -5.49
C SER A 151 23.73 -17.62 -4.41
N LEU A 152 24.80 -17.90 -3.67
CA LEU A 152 25.24 -17.02 -2.55
C LEU A 152 25.70 -15.64 -3.04
N ASP A 153 26.19 -15.55 -4.26
CA ASP A 153 26.60 -14.31 -4.92
C ASP A 153 25.47 -13.61 -5.70
N MET A 154 24.26 -14.16 -5.63
CA MET A 154 23.09 -13.67 -6.36
C MET A 154 23.27 -13.64 -7.88
N SER A 155 24.14 -14.48 -8.46
CA SER A 155 24.29 -14.57 -9.91
C SER A 155 23.04 -15.15 -10.62
N ALA A 156 22.20 -15.90 -9.89
CA ALA A 156 20.90 -16.39 -10.38
C ALA A 156 19.72 -15.45 -10.09
N PHE A 157 19.97 -14.25 -9.56
CA PHE A 157 18.92 -13.27 -9.26
C PHE A 157 18.30 -12.70 -10.56
N SER A 158 16.97 -12.63 -10.61
CA SER A 158 16.24 -12.10 -11.76
C SER A 158 14.90 -11.49 -11.33
N ILE A 159 14.55 -10.33 -11.88
CA ILE A 159 13.23 -9.69 -11.74
C ILE A 159 12.34 -9.90 -12.97
N ALA A 160 12.68 -10.84 -13.86
CA ALA A 160 11.96 -11.06 -15.13
C ALA A 160 10.45 -11.32 -14.93
N ARG A 161 10.04 -11.86 -13.78
CA ARG A 161 8.63 -12.00 -13.41
C ARG A 161 7.99 -10.66 -13.09
N ASP A 162 8.66 -9.83 -12.29
CA ASP A 162 8.18 -8.52 -11.92
C ASP A 162 8.04 -7.59 -13.12
N GLU A 163 8.93 -7.74 -14.14
CA GLU A 163 8.86 -7.01 -15.42
C GLU A 163 7.58 -7.30 -16.20
N GLN A 164 6.96 -8.46 -15.99
CA GLN A 164 5.72 -8.85 -16.65
C GLN A 164 4.46 -8.41 -15.87
N MET A 165 4.55 -8.29 -14.56
CA MET A 165 3.38 -8.10 -13.69
C MET A 165 3.44 -6.82 -12.86
N LEU A 166 4.36 -6.70 -11.92
CA LEU A 166 4.40 -5.59 -10.95
C LEU A 166 4.90 -4.28 -11.58
N ILE A 167 5.95 -4.34 -12.40
CA ILE A 167 6.54 -3.14 -13.02
C ILE A 167 5.54 -2.44 -13.95
N PRO A 168 4.80 -3.11 -14.84
CA PRO A 168 3.75 -2.47 -15.63
C PRO A 168 2.67 -1.79 -14.78
N TYR A 169 2.25 -2.42 -13.68
CA TYR A 169 1.28 -1.83 -12.75
C TYR A 169 1.82 -0.55 -12.09
N ILE A 170 3.06 -0.61 -11.59
CA ILE A 170 3.73 0.54 -10.98
C ILE A 170 3.94 1.68 -11.99
N LYS A 171 4.33 1.35 -13.22
CA LYS A 171 4.49 2.35 -14.29
C LYS A 171 3.18 3.03 -14.66
N ALA A 172 2.07 2.30 -14.68
CA ALA A 172 0.76 2.90 -14.87
C ALA A 172 0.44 3.91 -13.75
N ALA A 173 0.77 3.58 -12.50
CA ALA A 173 0.59 4.52 -11.37
C ALA A 173 1.52 5.74 -11.47
N GLN A 174 2.80 5.55 -11.81
CA GLN A 174 3.77 6.66 -11.99
C GLN A 174 3.36 7.62 -13.12
N ALA A 175 2.67 7.13 -14.14
CA ALA A 175 2.16 7.97 -15.22
C ALA A 175 1.05 8.93 -14.75
N VAL A 176 0.33 8.60 -13.66
CA VAL A 176 -0.69 9.44 -13.04
C VAL A 176 -0.11 10.33 -11.95
N ALA A 177 0.81 9.79 -11.13
CA ALA A 177 1.44 10.50 -10.03
C ALA A 177 2.93 10.14 -9.94
N SER A 178 3.80 11.05 -10.40
CA SER A 178 5.26 10.81 -10.49
C SER A 178 5.97 10.89 -9.13
N ASP A 179 5.30 11.37 -8.09
CA ASP A 179 5.85 11.56 -6.75
C ASP A 179 5.49 10.45 -5.74
N ILE A 180 4.99 9.32 -6.24
CA ILE A 180 4.74 8.13 -5.41
C ILE A 180 6.08 7.63 -4.85
N LYS A 181 6.11 7.40 -3.53
CA LYS A 181 7.21 6.74 -2.84
C LYS A 181 6.93 5.25 -2.75
N PHE A 182 7.92 4.43 -3.06
CA PHE A 182 7.78 2.98 -3.08
C PHE A 182 8.58 2.34 -1.94
N TRP A 183 8.03 1.25 -1.41
CA TRP A 183 8.68 0.46 -0.39
C TRP A 183 8.43 -1.04 -0.60
N GLY A 184 9.33 -1.87 -0.11
CA GLY A 184 9.27 -3.30 -0.34
C GLY A 184 9.29 -4.14 0.94
N SER A 185 8.63 -5.30 0.87
CA SER A 185 8.74 -6.35 1.88
C SER A 185 8.58 -7.73 1.24
N PRO A 186 9.43 -8.72 1.58
CA PRO A 186 9.25 -10.10 1.18
C PRO A 186 8.28 -10.82 2.10
N TRP A 187 7.53 -11.79 1.56
CA TRP A 187 6.75 -12.77 2.32
C TRP A 187 7.57 -14.01 2.65
N THR A 188 8.47 -14.38 1.74
CA THR A 188 9.39 -15.52 1.92
C THR A 188 10.73 -15.21 1.27
N PRO A 189 11.86 -15.60 1.87
CA PRO A 189 13.14 -15.65 1.18
C PRO A 189 13.16 -16.82 0.19
N PRO A 190 14.17 -16.92 -0.69
CA PRO A 190 14.40 -18.09 -1.53
C PRO A 190 14.35 -19.41 -0.73
N PRO A 191 13.73 -20.49 -1.26
CA PRO A 191 13.54 -21.75 -0.55
C PRO A 191 14.82 -22.34 0.07
N TRP A 192 15.94 -22.21 -0.61
CA TRP A 192 17.23 -22.69 -0.15
C TRP A 192 17.79 -21.94 1.09
N MET A 193 17.25 -20.77 1.39
CA MET A 193 17.57 -20.00 2.61
C MET A 193 16.73 -20.39 3.83
N LYS A 194 15.77 -21.31 3.67
CA LYS A 194 14.81 -21.69 4.70
C LYS A 194 15.11 -23.06 5.30
N GLU A 195 14.58 -23.29 6.51
CA GLU A 195 14.62 -24.55 7.24
C GLU A 195 13.36 -24.73 8.09
N GLY A 196 13.25 -25.85 8.79
CA GLY A 196 12.17 -26.14 9.73
C GLY A 196 10.90 -26.63 9.03
N MET A 197 9.74 -26.15 9.50
CA MET A 197 8.41 -26.58 9.03
C MET A 197 8.01 -25.98 7.67
N THR A 198 8.93 -26.02 6.71
CA THR A 198 8.65 -25.60 5.34
C THR A 198 7.79 -26.64 4.64
N LYS A 199 6.79 -26.21 3.85
CA LYS A 199 5.99 -27.12 3.01
C LYS A 199 6.83 -27.66 1.84
N GLU A 200 6.32 -28.71 1.16
CA GLU A 200 7.02 -29.36 0.05
C GLU A 200 7.43 -28.41 -1.07
N ASN A 201 6.64 -27.36 -1.30
CA ASN A 201 6.96 -26.35 -2.33
C ASN A 201 8.14 -25.43 -1.93
N GLY A 202 8.62 -25.47 -0.71
CA GLY A 202 9.74 -24.66 -0.21
C GLY A 202 9.40 -23.20 0.09
N PHE A 203 8.31 -22.66 -0.44
CA PHE A 203 7.93 -21.24 -0.29
C PHE A 203 7.07 -20.99 0.94
N ASP A 204 6.16 -21.91 1.26
CA ASP A 204 5.20 -21.76 2.33
C ASP A 204 5.80 -22.21 3.66
N GLY A 205 5.51 -21.49 4.72
CA GLY A 205 5.92 -21.81 6.08
C GLY A 205 7.43 -21.80 6.31
N GLY A 206 7.86 -22.47 7.39
CA GLY A 206 9.27 -22.56 7.79
C GLY A 206 9.84 -21.30 8.41
N ARG A 207 11.15 -21.28 8.55
CA ARG A 207 11.90 -20.16 9.13
C ARG A 207 13.17 -19.88 8.35
N MET A 208 13.69 -18.67 8.49
CA MET A 208 14.97 -18.25 7.93
C MET A 208 16.12 -19.01 8.60
N LYS A 209 17.12 -19.45 7.82
CA LYS A 209 18.37 -20.00 8.36
C LYS A 209 19.22 -18.89 9.00
N ASN A 210 19.55 -19.07 10.27
CA ASN A 210 20.45 -18.13 10.98
C ASN A 210 21.92 -18.53 10.74
N GLN A 211 22.41 -18.41 9.51
CA GLN A 211 23.77 -18.72 9.10
C GLN A 211 24.39 -17.51 8.41
N GLU A 212 25.64 -17.21 8.73
CA GLU A 212 26.32 -15.98 8.29
C GLU A 212 26.32 -15.79 6.77
N ASN A 213 26.67 -16.83 6.02
CA ASN A 213 26.69 -16.79 4.55
C ASN A 213 25.30 -16.63 3.94
N ILE A 214 24.26 -17.21 4.55
CA ILE A 214 22.87 -17.08 4.12
C ILE A 214 22.35 -15.67 4.38
N LEU A 215 22.62 -15.13 5.58
CA LEU A 215 22.20 -13.78 5.93
C LEU A 215 22.93 -12.71 5.08
N ALA A 216 24.22 -12.94 4.75
CA ALA A 216 24.95 -12.08 3.85
C ALA A 216 24.37 -12.11 2.43
N ALA A 217 24.08 -13.31 1.90
CA ALA A 217 23.45 -13.48 0.60
C ALA A 217 22.05 -12.85 0.57
N TYR A 218 21.28 -12.95 1.66
CA TYR A 218 19.94 -12.35 1.71
C TYR A 218 20.00 -10.82 1.79
N ALA A 219 20.97 -10.24 2.47
CA ALA A 219 21.18 -8.78 2.40
C ALA A 219 21.53 -8.32 0.98
N LEU A 220 22.37 -9.09 0.25
CA LEU A 220 22.67 -8.83 -1.17
C LEU A 220 21.43 -8.97 -2.07
N TYR A 221 20.51 -9.88 -1.76
CA TYR A 221 19.23 -10.03 -2.46
C TYR A 221 18.42 -8.73 -2.46
N PHE A 222 18.33 -8.04 -1.31
CA PHE A 222 17.68 -6.72 -1.22
C PHE A 222 18.41 -5.65 -2.02
N VAL A 223 19.74 -5.62 -1.93
CA VAL A 223 20.55 -4.68 -2.73
C VAL A 223 20.28 -4.85 -4.22
N LYS A 224 20.29 -6.10 -4.70
CA LYS A 224 19.99 -6.42 -6.11
C LYS A 224 18.58 -6.00 -6.51
N TRP A 225 17.60 -6.24 -5.64
CA TRP A 225 16.22 -5.84 -5.90
C TRP A 225 16.07 -4.31 -6.03
N VAL A 226 16.63 -3.55 -5.09
CA VAL A 226 16.61 -2.09 -5.14
C VAL A 226 17.26 -1.58 -6.41
N GLN A 227 18.47 -2.06 -6.73
CA GLN A 227 19.20 -1.67 -7.95
C GLN A 227 18.41 -1.97 -9.22
N ALA A 228 17.76 -3.13 -9.28
CA ALA A 228 16.95 -3.52 -10.43
C ALA A 228 15.72 -2.63 -10.61
N TYR A 229 15.03 -2.29 -9.52
CA TYR A 229 13.87 -1.39 -9.57
C TYR A 229 14.28 0.05 -9.91
N GLU A 230 15.38 0.55 -9.34
CA GLU A 230 15.93 1.86 -9.70
C GLU A 230 16.33 1.95 -11.17
N ALA A 231 16.87 0.86 -11.75
CA ALA A 231 17.16 0.79 -13.17
C ALA A 231 15.90 0.91 -14.06
N HIS A 232 14.75 0.51 -13.55
CA HIS A 232 13.44 0.74 -14.17
C HIS A 232 12.85 2.13 -13.85
N GLY A 233 13.59 3.03 -13.17
CA GLY A 233 13.09 4.34 -12.75
C GLY A 233 12.01 4.25 -11.67
N ILE A 234 12.13 3.27 -10.77
CA ILE A 234 11.26 3.07 -9.60
C ILE A 234 12.15 3.19 -8.35
N PRO A 235 12.35 4.42 -7.85
CA PRO A 235 13.19 4.62 -6.67
C PRO A 235 12.52 4.03 -5.42
N ILE A 236 13.29 3.29 -4.61
CA ILE A 236 12.79 2.62 -3.41
C ILE A 236 13.17 3.45 -2.18
N ASP A 237 12.18 3.96 -1.47
CA ASP A 237 12.36 4.75 -0.24
C ASP A 237 12.90 3.87 0.91
N HIS A 238 12.26 2.71 1.13
CA HIS A 238 12.68 1.79 2.18
C HIS A 238 12.28 0.33 1.92
N VAL A 239 12.90 -0.58 2.66
CA VAL A 239 12.58 -2.01 2.66
C VAL A 239 12.43 -2.53 4.08
N HIS A 240 11.54 -3.50 4.26
CA HIS A 240 11.37 -4.27 5.50
C HIS A 240 11.97 -5.67 5.32
N PRO A 241 12.61 -6.25 6.35
CA PRO A 241 13.21 -7.58 6.27
C PRO A 241 12.23 -8.69 5.96
N GLN A 242 10.99 -8.60 6.46
CA GLN A 242 10.00 -9.68 6.38
C GLN A 242 8.59 -9.15 6.62
N ASN A 243 7.62 -9.60 5.81
CA ASN A 243 6.21 -9.53 6.16
C ASN A 243 5.89 -10.54 7.25
N GLU A 244 5.30 -10.09 8.36
CA GLU A 244 4.79 -10.94 9.45
C GLU A 244 5.77 -12.01 9.94
N PRO A 245 6.93 -11.63 10.47
CA PRO A 245 8.01 -12.57 10.85
C PRO A 245 7.62 -13.57 11.93
N GLY A 246 6.47 -13.40 12.60
CA GLY A 246 5.90 -14.32 13.59
C GLY A 246 4.95 -15.37 13.02
N PHE A 247 4.75 -15.41 11.69
CA PHE A 247 3.86 -16.39 11.06
C PHE A 247 4.60 -17.40 10.18
N SER A 248 4.09 -18.64 10.19
CA SER A 248 4.44 -19.73 9.28
C SER A 248 3.13 -20.32 8.79
N GLN A 249 2.78 -20.11 7.53
CA GLN A 249 1.45 -20.32 6.95
C GLN A 249 1.50 -21.18 5.67
N ASP A 250 0.34 -21.53 5.13
CA ASP A 250 0.18 -22.28 3.88
C ASP A 250 0.16 -21.35 2.63
N TYR A 251 0.82 -20.22 2.75
CA TYR A 251 1.17 -19.29 1.67
C TYR A 251 2.64 -18.84 1.86
N PRO A 252 3.25 -18.16 0.89
CA PRO A 252 4.62 -17.64 1.04
C PRO A 252 4.77 -16.89 2.36
N SER A 253 5.58 -17.46 3.27
CA SER A 253 5.76 -16.93 4.63
C SER A 253 7.07 -17.44 5.20
N CYS A 254 7.62 -16.76 6.19
CA CYS A 254 8.87 -17.16 6.83
C CYS A 254 8.99 -16.58 8.23
N ALA A 255 9.19 -17.42 9.24
CA ALA A 255 9.46 -16.97 10.60
C ALA A 255 10.94 -16.58 10.79
N TRP A 256 11.19 -15.60 11.65
CA TRP A 256 12.52 -15.10 12.02
C TRP A 256 12.83 -15.26 13.51
N GLY A 257 12.06 -16.08 14.20
CA GLY A 257 12.10 -16.32 15.63
C GLY A 257 10.80 -16.95 16.11
N PRO A 258 10.28 -16.56 17.28
CA PRO A 258 9.02 -17.06 17.78
C PRO A 258 7.90 -16.85 16.77
N SER A 259 7.09 -17.90 16.56
CA SER A 259 6.01 -17.89 15.56
C SER A 259 4.76 -18.57 16.08
N SER A 260 3.70 -18.58 15.29
CA SER A 260 2.46 -19.30 15.56
C SER A 260 2.66 -20.81 15.79
N VAL A 261 3.72 -21.39 15.19
CA VAL A 261 4.00 -22.85 15.26
C VAL A 261 5.23 -23.21 16.08
N GLU A 262 6.24 -22.34 16.19
CA GLU A 262 7.49 -22.57 16.92
C GLU A 262 7.73 -21.42 17.91
N LYS A 263 7.19 -21.52 19.12
CA LYS A 263 7.11 -20.41 20.08
C LYS A 263 8.42 -20.13 20.84
N ASN A 264 9.32 -21.10 20.94
CA ASN A 264 10.51 -21.04 21.81
C ASN A 264 11.81 -20.66 21.07
N LEU A 265 11.70 -20.17 19.84
CA LEU A 265 12.86 -19.74 19.06
C LEU A 265 13.34 -18.36 19.53
N GLN A 266 14.65 -18.14 19.44
CA GLN A 266 15.19 -16.79 19.64
C GLN A 266 15.07 -15.98 18.36
N PRO A 267 14.56 -14.74 18.40
CA PRO A 267 14.50 -13.89 17.22
C PRO A 267 15.90 -13.44 16.80
N PHE A 268 16.11 -13.21 15.52
CA PHE A 268 17.35 -12.66 14.97
C PHE A 268 17.14 -11.65 13.83
N MET A 269 15.91 -11.24 13.61
CA MET A 269 15.58 -10.23 12.59
C MET A 269 16.19 -8.86 12.92
N GLY A 270 16.38 -8.51 14.20
CA GLY A 270 17.03 -7.27 14.62
C GLY A 270 18.45 -7.14 14.08
N PRO A 271 19.38 -8.04 14.42
CA PRO A 271 20.74 -8.05 13.86
C PRO A 271 20.77 -8.12 12.33
N PHE A 272 19.81 -8.84 11.70
CA PHE A 272 19.71 -8.83 10.25
C PHE A 272 19.30 -7.45 9.70
N THR A 273 18.40 -6.73 10.37
CA THR A 273 18.01 -5.37 9.94
C THR A 273 19.20 -4.41 9.97
N GLU A 274 20.07 -4.52 10.98
CA GLU A 274 21.30 -3.74 11.06
C GLU A 274 22.27 -4.09 9.91
N ARG A 275 22.42 -5.39 9.61
CA ARG A 275 23.18 -5.88 8.44
C ARG A 275 22.62 -5.33 7.14
N LEU A 276 21.29 -5.37 6.97
CA LEU A 276 20.61 -4.88 5.77
C LEU A 276 20.85 -3.37 5.58
N ALA A 277 20.72 -2.57 6.65
CA ALA A 277 20.99 -1.15 6.61
C ALA A 277 22.43 -0.85 6.15
N LYS A 278 23.40 -1.64 6.67
CA LYS A 278 24.79 -1.54 6.25
C LYS A 278 24.98 -1.93 4.79
N ALA A 279 24.38 -3.04 4.34
CA ALA A 279 24.54 -3.52 2.96
C ALA A 279 24.00 -2.50 1.93
N LEU A 280 22.83 -1.88 2.21
CA LEU A 280 22.27 -0.82 1.39
C LEU A 280 23.22 0.41 1.33
N SER A 281 23.74 0.82 2.48
CA SER A 281 24.70 1.94 2.57
C SER A 281 26.01 1.65 1.84
N ASP A 282 26.59 0.45 2.02
CA ASP A 282 27.84 0.04 1.36
C ASP A 282 27.68 -0.03 -0.18
N ALA A 283 26.46 -0.31 -0.65
CA ALA A 283 26.11 -0.28 -2.07
C ALA A 283 25.83 1.13 -2.61
N GLY A 284 25.92 2.17 -1.78
CA GLY A 284 25.68 3.56 -2.16
C GLY A 284 24.19 3.90 -2.39
N LEU A 285 23.27 3.07 -1.90
CA LEU A 285 21.82 3.27 -2.06
C LEU A 285 21.27 4.23 -1.01
N SER A 286 20.31 5.07 -1.42
CA SER A 286 19.60 5.97 -0.52
C SER A 286 18.48 5.27 0.27
N THR A 287 18.05 4.10 -0.18
CA THR A 287 17.03 3.24 0.42
C THR A 287 17.35 2.94 1.88
N LYS A 288 16.35 3.06 2.76
CA LYS A 288 16.51 2.81 4.19
C LYS A 288 16.00 1.41 4.57
N ALA A 289 16.64 0.80 5.55
CA ALA A 289 16.05 -0.35 6.23
C ALA A 289 15.04 0.14 7.27
N TRP A 290 13.84 -0.44 7.24
CA TRP A 290 12.81 -0.28 8.26
C TRP A 290 12.61 -1.60 8.98
N TYR A 291 12.02 -1.58 10.17
CA TYR A 291 11.78 -2.78 10.96
C TYR A 291 10.34 -3.31 10.78
N GLY A 292 10.18 -4.60 10.74
CA GLY A 292 8.87 -5.26 10.57
C GLY A 292 8.70 -5.87 9.17
N THR A 293 7.46 -6.06 8.69
CA THR A 293 6.18 -5.57 9.25
C THR A 293 5.67 -6.50 10.36
N LEU A 294 5.39 -5.96 11.54
CA LEU A 294 4.97 -6.75 12.70
C LEU A 294 3.44 -6.76 12.82
N SER A 295 2.85 -7.96 12.91
CA SER A 295 1.39 -8.15 12.95
C SER A 295 0.90 -8.80 14.24
N ASN A 296 1.73 -9.63 14.86
CA ASN A 296 1.35 -10.43 16.00
C ASN A 296 1.76 -9.77 17.33
N ASN A 297 0.75 -9.42 18.11
CA ASN A 297 0.94 -8.77 19.40
C ASN A 297 1.67 -9.67 20.43
N ASP A 298 1.47 -11.01 20.36
CA ASP A 298 2.07 -11.96 21.29
C ASP A 298 3.59 -12.11 21.08
N THR A 299 4.07 -11.93 19.85
CA THR A 299 5.49 -12.02 19.51
C THR A 299 6.19 -10.66 19.46
N PHE A 300 5.44 -9.55 19.49
CA PHE A 300 5.97 -8.20 19.33
C PHE A 300 7.16 -7.90 20.26
N ASP A 301 7.02 -8.16 21.54
CA ASP A 301 8.05 -7.80 22.52
C ASP A 301 9.37 -8.58 22.28
N SER A 302 9.29 -9.84 21.82
CA SER A 302 10.46 -10.63 21.44
C SER A 302 11.18 -10.03 20.24
N TYR A 303 10.45 -9.70 19.17
CA TYR A 303 11.03 -9.08 17.98
C TYR A 303 11.56 -7.69 18.25
N TRP A 304 10.77 -6.83 18.89
CA TRP A 304 11.20 -5.46 19.21
C TRP A 304 12.39 -5.42 20.17
N GLY A 305 12.42 -6.30 21.16
CA GLY A 305 13.53 -6.45 22.10
C GLY A 305 14.82 -6.95 21.46
N ASN A 306 14.73 -7.66 20.32
CA ASN A 306 15.89 -8.17 19.58
C ASN A 306 16.58 -7.10 18.72
N LEU A 307 15.91 -5.98 18.42
CA LEU A 307 16.56 -4.83 17.76
C LEU A 307 17.32 -4.02 18.81
N SER A 308 18.63 -3.88 18.63
CA SER A 308 19.49 -3.17 19.59
C SER A 308 19.14 -1.67 19.65
N PRO A 309 19.53 -0.95 20.72
CA PRO A 309 19.41 0.52 20.74
C PRO A 309 20.11 1.20 19.56
N ALA A 310 21.26 0.69 19.14
CA ALA A 310 21.98 1.18 17.94
C ALA A 310 21.17 0.90 16.67
N GLY A 311 20.59 -0.30 16.56
CA GLY A 311 19.69 -0.68 15.47
C GLY A 311 18.46 0.22 15.39
N ARG A 312 17.85 0.57 16.54
CA ARG A 312 16.73 1.51 16.59
C ARG A 312 17.08 2.91 16.13
N ALA A 313 18.33 3.31 16.28
CA ALA A 313 18.83 4.59 15.77
C ALA A 313 19.14 4.58 14.26
N LEU A 314 19.33 3.39 13.67
CA LEU A 314 19.64 3.21 12.24
C LEU A 314 18.40 3.10 11.36
N ILE A 315 17.28 2.60 11.89
CA ILE A 315 16.07 2.39 11.09
C ILE A 315 15.35 3.70 10.78
N GLY A 316 14.83 3.82 9.55
CA GLY A 316 13.98 4.95 9.16
C GLY A 316 12.58 4.89 9.76
N GLY A 317 12.11 3.69 10.13
CA GLY A 317 10.79 3.50 10.68
C GLY A 317 10.45 2.05 11.00
N VAL A 318 9.20 1.85 11.42
CA VAL A 318 8.62 0.54 11.81
C VAL A 318 7.28 0.33 11.13
N GLY A 319 7.11 -0.81 10.48
CA GLY A 319 5.83 -1.26 9.94
C GLY A 319 5.08 -2.10 10.97
N LEU A 320 3.85 -1.69 11.26
CA LEU A 320 2.90 -2.39 12.12
C LEU A 320 1.62 -2.70 11.36
N GLN A 321 0.98 -3.81 11.68
CA GLN A 321 -0.30 -4.20 11.08
C GLN A 321 -1.13 -5.05 12.04
N TRP A 322 -2.40 -5.29 11.71
CA TRP A 322 -3.34 -6.15 12.45
C TRP A 322 -3.41 -5.83 13.96
N GLY A 323 -3.04 -6.77 14.80
CA GLY A 323 -3.17 -6.68 16.26
C GLY A 323 -2.18 -5.77 17.00
N THR A 324 -1.29 -5.06 16.29
CA THR A 324 -0.17 -4.32 16.92
C THR A 324 -0.39 -2.83 17.13
N MET A 325 -1.59 -2.31 16.88
CA MET A 325 -1.91 -0.87 17.06
C MET A 325 -1.52 -0.34 18.46
N GLY A 326 -1.76 -1.13 19.51
CA GLY A 326 -1.40 -0.75 20.89
C GLY A 326 0.09 -0.59 21.14
N ARG A 327 0.96 -0.95 20.16
CA ARG A 327 2.42 -0.87 20.28
C ARG A 327 3.02 0.44 19.73
N VAL A 328 2.22 1.26 19.06
CA VAL A 328 2.66 2.55 18.48
C VAL A 328 3.32 3.44 19.54
N GLY A 329 2.69 3.60 20.71
CA GLY A 329 3.23 4.42 21.79
C GLY A 329 4.60 3.94 22.29
N LYS A 330 4.78 2.60 22.42
CA LYS A 330 6.07 2.03 22.81
C LYS A 330 7.16 2.30 21.80
N ILE A 331 6.89 2.14 20.52
CA ILE A 331 7.87 2.44 19.47
C ILE A 331 8.28 3.90 19.51
N LYS A 332 7.32 4.82 19.62
CA LYS A 332 7.63 6.26 19.71
C LYS A 332 8.47 6.63 20.94
N GLN A 333 8.28 5.92 22.03
CA GLN A 333 9.09 6.09 23.24
C GLN A 333 10.52 5.57 23.03
N ASP A 334 10.68 4.36 22.47
CA ASP A 334 11.96 3.66 22.36
C ASP A 334 12.79 4.14 21.16
N ALA A 335 12.14 4.65 20.10
CA ALA A 335 12.75 5.14 18.86
C ALA A 335 12.02 6.43 18.37
N PRO A 336 12.19 7.57 19.05
CA PRO A 336 11.37 8.77 18.81
C PRO A 336 11.55 9.39 17.42
N ASN A 337 12.66 9.10 16.75
CA ASN A 337 12.92 9.57 15.40
C ASN A 337 12.43 8.64 14.29
N ALA A 338 12.02 7.41 14.63
CA ALA A 338 11.50 6.45 13.67
C ALA A 338 10.05 6.79 13.30
N LEU A 339 9.73 6.77 12.02
CA LEU A 339 8.35 6.83 11.57
C LEU A 339 7.62 5.53 11.91
N VAL A 340 6.34 5.61 12.18
CA VAL A 340 5.49 4.43 12.39
C VAL A 340 4.47 4.36 11.28
N MET A 341 4.43 3.22 10.59
CA MET A 341 3.49 2.96 9.51
C MET A 341 2.48 1.90 9.93
N GLN A 342 1.20 2.15 9.69
CA GLN A 342 0.25 1.06 9.53
C GLN A 342 0.46 0.50 8.11
N SER A 343 1.07 -0.68 8.01
CA SER A 343 1.63 -1.19 6.76
C SER A 343 0.69 -2.09 5.96
N GLU A 344 -0.46 -2.49 6.55
CA GLU A 344 -1.39 -3.42 5.89
C GLU A 344 -2.80 -3.34 6.49
N HIS A 345 -3.63 -2.45 5.93
CA HIS A 345 -5.02 -2.34 6.32
C HIS A 345 -5.89 -3.36 5.56
N LYS A 346 -6.66 -4.18 6.29
CA LYS A 346 -7.67 -5.02 5.66
C LYS A 346 -8.80 -4.16 5.09
N CYS A 347 -9.13 -4.34 3.82
CA CYS A 347 -10.23 -3.61 3.17
C CYS A 347 -11.61 -4.27 3.40
N GLY A 348 -11.69 -5.28 4.21
CA GLY A 348 -12.80 -6.17 4.50
C GLY A 348 -12.45 -7.62 4.17
N ASN A 349 -12.98 -8.55 4.94
CA ASN A 349 -12.85 -9.99 4.68
C ASN A 349 -14.22 -10.54 4.29
N TYR A 350 -14.28 -11.30 3.20
CA TYR A 350 -15.53 -11.93 2.78
C TYR A 350 -15.86 -13.16 3.62
N PRO A 351 -17.14 -13.51 3.80
CA PRO A 351 -17.53 -14.76 4.43
C PRO A 351 -16.98 -15.96 3.66
N TRP A 352 -16.54 -16.96 4.38
CA TRP A 352 -16.18 -18.24 3.78
C TRP A 352 -17.43 -19.08 3.57
N LEU A 353 -17.61 -19.56 2.35
CA LEU A 353 -18.81 -20.30 1.95
C LEU A 353 -18.72 -21.80 2.23
N ASP A 354 -17.59 -22.28 2.76
CA ASP A 354 -17.36 -23.69 3.02
C ASP A 354 -17.32 -24.05 4.51
N GLN A 355 -16.88 -25.26 4.83
CA GLN A 355 -16.82 -25.80 6.18
C GLN A 355 -15.96 -25.02 7.18
N GLN A 356 -15.21 -24.05 6.73
CA GLN A 356 -14.46 -23.14 7.59
C GLN A 356 -15.36 -22.11 8.27
N ALA A 357 -16.62 -22.02 7.83
CA ALA A 357 -17.69 -21.30 8.53
C ALA A 357 -17.83 -21.70 10.02
N ALA A 358 -17.27 -22.82 10.43
CA ALA A 358 -17.15 -23.22 11.84
C ALA A 358 -16.04 -22.48 12.60
N SER A 359 -15.15 -21.71 11.94
CA SER A 359 -14.19 -20.88 12.63
C SER A 359 -14.87 -19.67 13.27
N LYS A 360 -14.30 -19.19 14.37
CA LYS A 360 -14.84 -18.00 15.06
C LYS A 360 -14.88 -16.77 14.12
N GLU A 361 -13.86 -16.61 13.27
CA GLU A 361 -13.82 -15.51 12.29
C GLU A 361 -14.98 -15.61 11.28
N ALA A 362 -15.22 -16.81 10.73
CA ALA A 362 -16.32 -17.01 9.78
C ALA A 362 -17.70 -16.75 10.41
N ALA A 363 -17.92 -17.17 11.66
CA ALA A 363 -19.13 -16.87 12.41
C ALA A 363 -19.31 -15.36 12.63
N ASP A 364 -18.24 -14.64 12.92
CA ASP A 364 -18.25 -13.19 13.06
C ASP A 364 -18.62 -12.52 11.72
N TYR A 365 -18.10 -13.02 10.59
CA TYR A 365 -18.40 -12.50 9.25
C TYR A 365 -19.84 -12.75 8.83
N ASP A 366 -20.37 -13.93 9.04
CA ASP A 366 -21.79 -14.25 8.74
C ASP A 366 -22.75 -13.33 9.50
N THR A 367 -22.38 -12.90 10.69
CA THR A 367 -23.18 -11.96 11.50
C THR A 367 -23.07 -10.52 10.97
N PHE A 368 -21.90 -10.10 10.51
CA PHE A 368 -21.64 -8.71 10.10
C PHE A 368 -21.73 -8.49 8.58
N TRP A 369 -21.49 -9.52 7.76
CA TRP A 369 -21.25 -9.41 6.32
C TRP A 369 -22.05 -10.40 5.47
N PRO A 370 -23.34 -10.55 5.64
CA PRO A 370 -24.09 -11.70 5.11
C PRO A 370 -24.22 -11.73 3.59
N THR A 371 -23.96 -10.64 2.85
CA THR A 371 -24.23 -10.56 1.41
C THR A 371 -23.43 -9.48 0.69
N GLU A 372 -23.43 -9.49 -0.65
CA GLU A 372 -22.99 -8.40 -1.54
C GLU A 372 -21.54 -7.94 -1.35
N ALA A 373 -20.62 -8.93 -1.34
CA ALA A 373 -19.25 -8.72 -0.94
C ALA A 373 -18.63 -7.39 -1.41
N PRO A 374 -18.34 -7.05 -2.64
CA PRO A 374 -17.61 -5.81 -2.93
C PRO A 374 -18.36 -4.52 -2.54
N ASN A 375 -19.69 -4.56 -2.53
CA ASN A 375 -20.55 -3.39 -2.27
C ASN A 375 -21.10 -3.35 -0.83
N ASN A 376 -20.64 -4.22 0.06
CA ASN A 376 -21.12 -4.20 1.44
C ASN A 376 -20.66 -2.91 2.13
N TYR A 377 -21.64 -2.08 2.49
CA TYR A 377 -21.42 -0.78 3.11
C TYR A 377 -20.65 -0.84 4.43
N ASN A 378 -20.80 -1.95 5.16
CA ASN A 378 -20.14 -2.14 6.44
C ASN A 378 -18.61 -2.21 6.33
N TYR A 379 -18.05 -2.65 5.19
CA TYR A 379 -16.58 -2.58 4.97
C TYR A 379 -16.05 -1.13 4.99
N GLY A 380 -16.84 -0.18 4.49
CA GLY A 380 -16.52 1.23 4.63
C GLY A 380 -16.55 1.70 6.09
N VAL A 381 -17.59 1.30 6.84
CA VAL A 381 -17.71 1.65 8.27
C VAL A 381 -16.57 1.05 9.09
N GLU A 382 -16.23 -0.23 8.85
CA GLU A 382 -15.06 -0.87 9.49
C GLU A 382 -13.76 -0.14 9.14
N SER A 383 -13.55 0.17 7.87
CA SER A 383 -12.34 0.86 7.40
C SER A 383 -12.20 2.24 8.04
N TRP A 384 -13.28 3.01 8.17
CA TRP A 384 -13.24 4.27 8.90
C TRP A 384 -12.77 4.09 10.34
N GLY A 385 -13.35 3.13 11.07
CA GLY A 385 -12.97 2.84 12.46
C GLY A 385 -11.48 2.53 12.58
N LEU A 386 -10.97 1.63 11.74
CA LEU A 386 -9.56 1.24 11.73
C LEU A 386 -8.64 2.43 11.38
N ILE A 387 -8.92 3.16 10.31
CA ILE A 387 -8.10 4.32 9.87
C ILE A 387 -8.04 5.36 10.99
N ARG A 388 -9.19 5.73 11.54
CA ARG A 388 -9.30 6.71 12.63
C ARG A 388 -8.47 6.28 13.84
N ASP A 389 -8.61 5.04 14.28
CA ASP A 389 -7.99 4.55 15.51
C ASP A 389 -6.48 4.44 15.39
N TRP A 390 -5.97 3.91 14.27
CA TRP A 390 -4.54 3.86 13.98
C TRP A 390 -3.93 5.27 13.87
N ILE A 391 -4.59 6.20 13.19
CA ILE A 391 -4.13 7.59 13.08
C ILE A 391 -4.13 8.25 14.46
N LYS A 392 -5.17 8.04 15.27
CA LYS A 392 -5.21 8.55 16.65
C LYS A 392 -4.15 7.91 17.55
N ALA A 393 -3.80 6.65 17.33
CA ALA A 393 -2.67 6.00 18.03
C ALA A 393 -1.32 6.62 17.67
N GLY A 394 -1.21 7.33 16.54
CA GLY A 394 -0.05 8.14 16.19
C GLY A 394 0.78 7.65 15.02
N VAL A 395 0.29 6.78 14.14
CA VAL A 395 1.01 6.41 12.91
C VAL A 395 1.20 7.60 11.98
N ASN A 396 2.27 7.58 11.22
CA ASN A 396 2.66 8.64 10.30
C ASN A 396 2.28 8.35 8.84
N ILE A 397 2.09 7.08 8.48
CA ILE A 397 1.76 6.57 7.15
C ILE A 397 0.71 5.48 7.31
N TYR A 398 -0.19 5.37 6.33
CA TYR A 398 -1.25 4.37 6.32
C TYR A 398 -1.37 3.69 4.95
N SER A 399 -1.32 2.36 4.91
CA SER A 399 -1.31 1.60 3.66
C SER A 399 -2.43 0.56 3.61
N ALA A 400 -3.22 0.60 2.54
CA ALA A 400 -4.17 -0.46 2.24
C ALA A 400 -3.44 -1.74 1.80
N TRP A 401 -4.00 -2.92 2.14
CA TRP A 401 -3.49 -4.18 1.63
C TRP A 401 -3.82 -4.32 0.15
N ASN A 402 -5.07 -4.51 -0.19
CA ASN A 402 -5.46 -4.75 -1.57
C ASN A 402 -6.04 -3.48 -2.22
N MET A 403 -5.28 -2.86 -3.12
CA MET A 403 -5.81 -1.76 -3.93
C MET A 403 -6.84 -2.25 -4.94
N VAL A 404 -6.55 -3.38 -5.61
CA VAL A 404 -7.43 -3.98 -6.61
C VAL A 404 -7.42 -5.50 -6.46
N LEU A 405 -8.59 -6.12 -6.53
CA LEU A 405 -8.79 -7.56 -6.71
C LEU A 405 -9.97 -7.80 -7.65
N ASP A 406 -10.17 -9.04 -8.07
CA ASP A 406 -11.47 -9.42 -8.62
C ASP A 406 -12.52 -9.59 -7.51
N THR A 407 -13.78 -9.76 -7.89
CA THR A 407 -14.91 -9.90 -6.94
C THR A 407 -14.85 -11.15 -6.08
N GLY A 408 -14.03 -12.14 -6.44
CA GLY A 408 -13.80 -13.35 -5.62
C GLY A 408 -12.85 -13.09 -4.46
N GLY A 409 -11.89 -12.20 -4.65
CA GLY A 409 -10.94 -11.76 -3.62
C GLY A 409 -10.03 -12.85 -3.04
N PHE A 410 -9.87 -14.00 -3.72
CA PHE A 410 -9.15 -15.14 -3.18
C PHE A 410 -7.63 -14.95 -3.18
N SER A 411 -7.01 -15.33 -2.05
CA SER A 411 -5.57 -15.49 -1.93
C SER A 411 -5.09 -16.82 -2.55
N MET A 412 -3.78 -17.07 -2.55
CA MET A 412 -3.23 -18.36 -2.97
C MET A 412 -3.25 -19.44 -1.87
N ASP A 413 -3.64 -19.11 -0.65
CA ASP A 413 -3.82 -20.08 0.44
C ASP A 413 -4.98 -21.03 0.07
N LYS A 414 -4.69 -22.31 -0.05
CA LYS A 414 -5.69 -23.34 -0.41
C LYS A 414 -6.29 -24.02 0.81
N VAL A 415 -5.65 -23.89 1.95
CA VAL A 415 -6.13 -24.48 3.22
C VAL A 415 -7.14 -23.53 3.87
N ARG A 416 -6.82 -22.25 3.81
CA ARG A 416 -7.64 -21.16 4.33
C ARG A 416 -7.71 -20.06 3.25
N PRO A 417 -8.65 -20.15 2.30
CA PRO A 417 -8.65 -19.29 1.11
C PRO A 417 -8.76 -17.79 1.40
N TRP A 418 -9.21 -17.40 2.57
CA TRP A 418 -9.27 -16.01 3.06
C TRP A 418 -9.63 -14.99 1.97
N PRO A 419 -10.83 -15.02 1.45
CA PRO A 419 -11.24 -14.06 0.43
C PRO A 419 -11.37 -12.67 1.04
N GLN A 420 -10.82 -11.67 0.34
CA GLN A 420 -10.76 -10.29 0.83
C GLN A 420 -11.38 -9.30 -0.14
N ASN A 421 -11.91 -8.22 0.41
CA ASN A 421 -12.27 -7.03 -0.32
C ASN A 421 -11.02 -6.23 -0.71
N ALA A 422 -11.17 -5.38 -1.72
CA ALA A 422 -10.20 -4.39 -2.14
C ALA A 422 -10.82 -2.99 -2.18
N LEU A 423 -10.02 -1.97 -2.41
CA LEU A 423 -10.53 -0.62 -2.65
C LEU A 423 -11.35 -0.58 -3.94
N LEU A 424 -10.84 -1.21 -4.99
CA LEU A 424 -11.50 -1.38 -6.27
C LEU A 424 -11.63 -2.87 -6.56
N ALA A 425 -12.81 -3.32 -6.97
CA ALA A 425 -13.04 -4.71 -7.36
C ALA A 425 -13.35 -4.80 -8.86
N VAL A 426 -12.92 -5.88 -9.49
CA VAL A 426 -13.17 -6.16 -10.90
C VAL A 426 -14.14 -7.33 -11.02
N ASP A 427 -15.30 -7.10 -11.57
CA ASP A 427 -16.17 -8.19 -12.02
C ASP A 427 -15.62 -8.73 -13.36
N ARG A 428 -15.02 -9.92 -13.31
CA ARG A 428 -14.40 -10.54 -14.50
C ARG A 428 -15.43 -10.93 -15.55
N ASN A 429 -16.64 -11.26 -15.16
CA ASN A 429 -17.70 -11.68 -16.08
C ASN A 429 -18.31 -10.47 -16.81
N ALA A 430 -18.64 -9.43 -16.04
CA ALA A 430 -19.18 -8.19 -16.59
C ALA A 430 -18.09 -7.28 -17.20
N LYS A 431 -16.79 -7.57 -16.93
CA LYS A 431 -15.64 -6.72 -17.24
C LYS A 431 -15.84 -5.30 -16.75
N ALA A 432 -16.30 -5.18 -15.52
CA ALA A 432 -16.69 -3.91 -14.92
C ALA A 432 -15.87 -3.60 -13.66
N LEU A 433 -15.56 -2.31 -13.48
CA LEU A 433 -14.88 -1.78 -12.31
C LEU A 433 -15.91 -1.40 -11.24
N ILE A 434 -15.70 -1.85 -10.01
CA ILE A 434 -16.54 -1.56 -8.84
C ILE A 434 -15.72 -0.70 -7.87
N LYS A 435 -16.24 0.47 -7.52
CA LYS A 435 -15.71 1.35 -6.47
C LYS A 435 -16.36 0.94 -5.15
N THR A 436 -15.62 0.29 -4.26
CA THR A 436 -16.19 -0.23 -3.02
C THR A 436 -16.43 0.87 -1.98
N PRO A 437 -17.28 0.67 -0.98
CA PRO A 437 -17.43 1.62 0.13
C PRO A 437 -16.13 1.95 0.83
N THR A 438 -15.20 0.98 0.93
CA THR A 438 -13.85 1.19 1.48
C THR A 438 -13.04 2.17 0.65
N TYR A 439 -13.13 2.13 -0.68
CA TYR A 439 -12.48 3.11 -1.56
C TYR A 439 -12.94 4.54 -1.24
N TRP A 440 -14.22 4.74 -1.06
CA TRP A 440 -14.77 6.07 -0.79
C TRP A 440 -14.30 6.60 0.56
N VAL A 441 -14.21 5.75 1.57
CA VAL A 441 -13.65 6.12 2.88
C VAL A 441 -12.17 6.51 2.75
N PHE A 442 -11.36 5.72 2.05
CA PHE A 442 -9.97 6.09 1.80
C PHE A 442 -9.86 7.42 1.06
N ARG A 443 -10.69 7.66 0.05
CA ARG A 443 -10.71 8.93 -0.67
C ARG A 443 -11.04 10.12 0.23
N HIS A 444 -12.02 9.98 1.15
CA HIS A 444 -12.34 11.00 2.15
C HIS A 444 -11.16 11.38 3.03
N VAL A 445 -10.36 10.42 3.46
CA VAL A 445 -9.23 10.68 4.37
C VAL A 445 -7.94 11.07 3.65
N SER A 446 -7.80 10.77 2.36
CA SER A 446 -6.52 10.91 1.66
C SER A 446 -6.47 12.03 0.62
N GLN A 447 -7.53 12.27 -0.16
CA GLN A 447 -7.46 13.17 -1.31
C GLN A 447 -7.01 14.58 -0.98
N TYR A 448 -7.47 15.13 0.14
CA TYR A 448 -7.20 16.53 0.52
C TYR A 448 -6.20 16.65 1.68
N VAL A 449 -5.57 15.55 2.08
CA VAL A 449 -4.55 15.52 3.15
C VAL A 449 -3.18 15.28 2.53
N SER A 450 -2.42 16.35 2.39
CA SER A 450 -1.10 16.30 1.73
C SER A 450 -0.03 15.69 2.65
N PRO A 451 0.99 14.99 2.09
CA PRO A 451 2.20 14.68 2.83
C PRO A 451 2.80 15.95 3.45
N GLY A 452 3.27 15.85 4.70
CA GLY A 452 3.75 16.99 5.47
C GLY A 452 2.67 17.72 6.27
N ALA A 453 1.40 17.34 6.16
CA ALA A 453 0.34 17.87 7.01
C ALA A 453 0.59 17.54 8.49
N ASP A 454 0.07 18.38 9.37
CA ASP A 454 0.02 18.12 10.80
C ASP A 454 -1.36 17.56 11.16
N ARG A 455 -1.43 16.35 11.73
CA ARG A 455 -2.66 15.95 12.39
C ARG A 455 -2.87 16.82 13.62
N VAL A 456 -4.01 17.45 13.71
CA VAL A 456 -4.37 18.31 14.85
C VAL A 456 -5.47 17.68 15.70
N ASN A 457 -5.60 18.13 16.95
CA ASN A 457 -6.59 17.60 17.86
C ASN A 457 -8.00 18.06 17.48
N VAL A 458 -8.98 17.15 17.67
CA VAL A 458 -10.40 17.43 17.48
C VAL A 458 -11.14 17.06 18.75
N THR A 459 -12.05 17.94 19.20
CA THR A 459 -12.97 17.68 20.30
C THR A 459 -14.41 17.66 19.80
N GLY A 460 -15.19 16.73 20.33
CA GLY A 460 -16.54 16.43 19.83
C GLY A 460 -16.52 15.61 18.53
N GLY A 461 -17.57 14.86 18.30
CA GLY A 461 -17.79 14.06 17.09
C GLY A 461 -16.82 12.89 16.89
N ASP A 462 -17.09 12.10 15.85
CA ASP A 462 -16.23 11.06 15.34
C ASP A 462 -15.44 11.60 14.13
N ALA A 463 -14.24 12.17 14.40
CA ALA A 463 -13.53 12.98 13.42
C ALA A 463 -12.00 12.85 13.50
N LEU A 464 -11.37 13.22 12.37
CA LEU A 464 -9.95 13.51 12.21
C LEU A 464 -9.78 14.89 11.56
N ALA A 465 -8.70 15.61 11.86
CA ALA A 465 -8.38 16.86 11.20
C ALA A 465 -6.88 16.99 10.93
N PHE A 466 -6.56 17.61 9.79
CA PHE A 466 -5.20 17.82 9.32
C PHE A 466 -5.02 19.25 8.86
N LYS A 467 -3.95 19.90 9.32
CA LYS A 467 -3.47 21.18 8.81
C LYS A 467 -2.44 20.92 7.73
N ASN A 468 -2.80 21.21 6.50
CA ASN A 468 -1.93 21.02 5.33
C ASN A 468 -0.79 22.03 5.27
N PRO A 469 0.31 21.74 4.52
CA PRO A 469 1.42 22.68 4.33
C PRO A 469 1.02 24.01 3.69
N ASP A 470 -0.07 24.03 2.89
CA ASP A 470 -0.65 25.23 2.29
C ASP A 470 -1.48 26.07 3.27
N GLY A 471 -1.58 25.63 4.53
CA GLY A 471 -2.38 26.29 5.59
C GLY A 471 -3.86 25.88 5.61
N SER A 472 -4.36 25.18 4.60
CA SER A 472 -5.74 24.67 4.59
C SER A 472 -5.93 23.60 5.68
N ILE A 473 -7.16 23.51 6.18
CA ILE A 473 -7.54 22.47 7.15
C ILE A 473 -8.52 21.52 6.49
N THR A 474 -8.19 20.23 6.50
CA THR A 474 -9.11 19.17 6.07
C THR A 474 -9.63 18.44 7.31
N THR A 475 -10.94 18.46 7.50
CA THR A 475 -11.62 17.75 8.60
C THR A 475 -12.49 16.65 8.02
N ILE A 476 -12.29 15.42 8.47
CA ILE A 476 -13.05 14.24 8.07
C ILE A 476 -13.92 13.81 9.24
N LEU A 477 -15.22 13.64 9.01
CA LEU A 477 -16.21 13.32 10.04
C LEU A 477 -17.03 12.10 9.62
N HIS A 478 -17.48 11.33 10.61
CA HIS A 478 -18.37 10.21 10.39
C HIS A 478 -19.60 10.33 11.29
N ASN A 479 -20.76 10.08 10.73
CA ASN A 479 -22.03 9.95 11.43
C ASN A 479 -22.41 8.47 11.54
N SER A 480 -22.32 7.91 12.74
CA SER A 480 -22.70 6.51 12.99
C SER A 480 -24.21 6.28 13.15
N GLN A 481 -25.01 7.36 13.20
CA GLN A 481 -26.46 7.28 13.42
C GLN A 481 -27.21 6.87 12.15
N GLN A 482 -28.40 6.28 12.35
CA GLN A 482 -29.28 5.87 11.26
C GLN A 482 -30.04 7.04 10.60
N ALA A 483 -29.90 8.25 11.13
CA ALA A 483 -30.49 9.47 10.60
C ALA A 483 -29.39 10.47 10.21
N PRO A 484 -29.64 11.37 9.26
CA PRO A 484 -28.72 12.47 8.96
C PRO A 484 -28.43 13.31 10.22
N ALA A 485 -27.18 13.76 10.38
CA ALA A 485 -26.72 14.51 11.52
C ALA A 485 -26.37 15.97 11.15
N PRO A 486 -27.20 16.96 11.52
CA PRO A 486 -26.81 18.35 11.48
C PRO A 486 -25.57 18.57 12.35
N THR A 487 -24.55 19.21 11.80
CA THR A 487 -23.24 19.37 12.43
C THR A 487 -22.81 20.84 12.36
N VAL A 488 -22.38 21.39 13.48
CA VAL A 488 -21.75 22.71 13.57
C VAL A 488 -20.27 22.49 13.88
N LEU A 489 -19.39 22.87 12.93
CA LEU A 489 -17.95 22.69 13.00
C LEU A 489 -17.25 24.03 13.21
N SER A 490 -16.41 24.13 14.25
CA SER A 490 -15.51 25.27 14.47
C SER A 490 -14.07 24.89 14.08
N VAL A 491 -13.45 25.72 13.23
CA VAL A 491 -12.07 25.54 12.76
C VAL A 491 -11.37 26.89 12.71
N GLY A 492 -10.32 27.10 13.50
CA GLY A 492 -9.48 28.31 13.40
C GLY A 492 -10.24 29.64 13.54
N GLY A 493 -11.31 29.68 14.33
CA GLY A 493 -12.16 30.85 14.53
C GLY A 493 -13.31 31.00 13.52
N THR A 494 -13.38 30.13 12.51
CA THR A 494 -14.51 30.05 11.57
C THR A 494 -15.48 28.96 12.04
N THR A 495 -16.79 29.25 12.02
CA THR A 495 -17.83 28.27 12.34
C THR A 495 -18.74 28.07 11.14
N VAL A 496 -18.95 26.81 10.77
CA VAL A 496 -19.76 26.41 9.63
C VAL A 496 -20.74 25.31 10.01
N GLU A 497 -21.83 25.19 9.27
CA GLU A 497 -22.80 24.12 9.46
C GLU A 497 -23.07 23.37 8.15
N PHE A 498 -23.37 22.09 8.29
CA PHE A 498 -23.71 21.15 7.23
C PHE A 498 -24.39 19.91 7.82
N THR A 499 -24.84 19.02 6.95
CA THR A 499 -25.47 17.75 7.37
C THR A 499 -24.63 16.57 6.88
N ILE A 500 -24.29 15.66 7.79
CA ILE A 500 -23.64 14.38 7.45
C ILE A 500 -24.74 13.36 7.20
N PRO A 501 -24.73 12.62 6.06
CA PRO A 501 -25.72 11.58 5.80
C PRO A 501 -25.79 10.52 6.89
N ALA A 502 -26.90 9.80 6.98
CA ALA A 502 -27.04 8.67 7.88
C ALA A 502 -25.92 7.64 7.63
N ARG A 503 -25.25 7.18 8.66
CA ARG A 503 -24.10 6.25 8.61
C ARG A 503 -23.02 6.69 7.61
N GLY A 504 -22.91 7.98 7.32
CA GLY A 504 -22.11 8.55 6.24
C GLY A 504 -20.89 9.32 6.72
N TRP A 505 -20.16 9.83 5.76
CA TRP A 505 -18.94 10.62 5.96
C TRP A 505 -19.08 12.00 5.38
N ALA A 506 -18.34 12.94 5.94
CA ALA A 506 -18.14 14.27 5.38
C ALA A 506 -16.66 14.63 5.41
N THR A 507 -16.16 15.26 4.36
CA THR A 507 -14.88 15.97 4.34
C THR A 507 -15.16 17.45 4.14
N VAL A 508 -14.66 18.25 5.07
CA VAL A 508 -14.78 19.71 5.08
C VAL A 508 -13.39 20.31 4.90
N ASN A 509 -13.23 21.16 3.89
CA ASN A 509 -12.00 21.90 3.64
C ASN A 509 -12.23 23.37 3.96
N THR A 510 -11.37 23.95 4.79
CA THR A 510 -11.40 25.35 5.21
C THR A 510 -10.03 25.99 5.09
N GLY A 511 -9.98 27.31 4.94
CA GLY A 511 -8.74 28.07 4.79
C GLY A 511 -8.21 28.09 3.35
N PRO A 512 -7.00 28.66 3.16
CA PRO A 512 -6.49 29.09 1.87
C PRO A 512 -6.44 28.01 0.83
#